data_b4fde4e9b6e000015122fdef2b472721
#
_entry.id   b4fde4e9b6e000015122fdef2b472721
#
_cell.length_a   1.000
_cell.length_b   1.000
_cell.length_c   1.000
_cell.angle_alpha   90.00
_cell.angle_beta   90.00
_cell.angle_gamma   90.00
#
_symmetry.space_group_name_H-M   'P 1'
#
loop_
_entity.id
_entity.type
_entity.pdbx_description
1 polymer ?
#
loop_
_entity_poly.entity_id
_entity_poly.type
_entity_poly.pdbx_seq_one_letter_code
_entity_poly.pdbx_strand_id
1 'polypeptide(L)'
;MSIRLGRDTGGIDPRPAACEEAATGRPAHVVSILVGFFPERPAEALALLRTALLSTRFGDLDRLAEIVEEQRGNDLSDLIASADWYARVSAASRLSESFARRNGWEGLPQAGFIAGRKIETRSLSRLSGRLEALVRRIFTMERLISVACFPGTQPERALDALSAFMDNLPAGGCDWSAHSAESRRTGAGAVMMPLRSEVATVCTVVPAPRLGSSDAALFTVGTAAFSDGPIYRKLRMSGGAYEVSAWHDPMTGLAFFASNRDPDPARTRAFFASSPDLLRASPPSGEDVRLAVLSTFAGLEQPAGPRVRCGMALARHLARVTPADMEAFRADLAGLDAGLAAERYPDLLEKALESASVFVLAPEGVSVESVFGSGTDAIVLPAWR
;
A
#
# COMPACT_ATOMS: atom_id res chain seq x y z
N MET A 1 2.00 -28.92 13.60
CA MET A 1 1.15 -27.74 13.35
C MET A 1 0.94 -27.51 11.86
N SER A 2 1.96 -27.50 11.04
CA SER A 2 1.92 -27.26 9.58
C SER A 2 0.91 -28.13 8.81
N ILE A 3 0.87 -29.47 9.05
CA ILE A 3 -0.09 -30.39 8.42
C ILE A 3 -1.55 -30.04 8.77
N ARG A 4 -1.82 -29.66 10.01
CA ARG A 4 -3.17 -29.27 10.44
C ARG A 4 -3.62 -27.95 9.84
N LEU A 5 -2.70 -26.99 9.70
CA LEU A 5 -2.96 -25.71 9.00
C LEU A 5 -3.41 -25.96 7.56
N GLY A 6 -2.66 -26.79 6.81
CA GLY A 6 -3.04 -27.09 5.42
C GLY A 6 -4.33 -27.89 5.26
N ARG A 7 -4.71 -28.71 6.26
CA ARG A 7 -5.92 -29.53 6.22
C ARG A 7 -7.18 -28.79 6.67
N ASP A 8 -7.05 -27.98 7.72
CA ASP A 8 -8.21 -27.43 8.45
C ASP A 8 -8.43 -25.94 8.17
N THR A 9 -7.51 -25.30 7.43
CA THR A 9 -7.63 -23.88 7.03
C THR A 9 -7.26 -23.68 5.57
N GLY A 10 -7.74 -22.59 4.96
CA GLY A 10 -7.26 -22.06 3.68
C GLY A 10 -6.02 -21.14 3.83
N GLY A 11 -5.28 -21.28 4.93
CA GLY A 11 -4.14 -20.46 5.30
C GLY A 11 -4.45 -19.43 6.39
N ILE A 12 -3.40 -19.03 7.10
CA ILE A 12 -3.38 -17.90 8.04
C ILE A 12 -2.35 -16.92 7.50
N ASP A 13 -2.78 -15.72 7.15
CA ASP A 13 -1.95 -14.71 6.50
C ASP A 13 -1.92 -13.43 7.37
N PRO A 14 -0.94 -13.30 8.28
CA PRO A 14 -0.76 -12.12 9.10
C PRO A 14 0.02 -11.04 8.33
N ARG A 15 -0.46 -9.79 8.37
CA ARG A 15 0.21 -8.64 7.77
C ARG A 15 0.04 -7.40 8.63
N PRO A 16 1.07 -6.58 8.81
CA PRO A 16 0.87 -5.24 9.30
C PRO A 16 0.07 -4.44 8.27
N ALA A 17 -0.85 -3.62 8.73
CA ALA A 17 -1.63 -2.75 7.86
C ALA A 17 -1.73 -1.35 8.48
N ALA A 18 -1.45 -0.35 7.67
CA ALA A 18 -1.65 1.04 7.99
C ALA A 18 -2.67 1.62 7.02
N CYS A 19 -3.73 2.19 7.57
CA CYS A 19 -4.83 2.82 6.85
C CYS A 19 -4.99 4.27 7.31
N GLU A 20 -5.77 5.04 6.59
CA GLU A 20 -6.19 6.39 6.98
C GLU A 20 -7.70 6.49 6.93
N GLU A 21 -8.29 7.27 7.82
CA GLU A 21 -9.68 7.71 7.69
C GLU A 21 -9.79 8.55 6.41
N ALA A 22 -10.68 8.18 5.50
CA ALA A 22 -10.75 8.80 4.17
C ALA A 22 -11.00 10.32 4.23
N ALA A 23 -11.86 10.77 5.16
CA ALA A 23 -12.20 12.19 5.29
C ALA A 23 -11.11 13.04 5.97
N THR A 24 -10.40 12.49 6.96
CA THR A 24 -9.51 13.27 7.83
C THR A 24 -8.02 13.00 7.63
N GLY A 25 -7.67 11.87 7.01
CA GLY A 25 -6.30 11.39 6.91
C GLY A 25 -5.73 10.88 8.25
N ARG A 26 -6.57 10.71 9.28
CA ARG A 26 -6.14 10.19 10.58
C ARG A 26 -5.69 8.73 10.44
N PRO A 27 -4.48 8.37 10.87
CA PRO A 27 -3.97 7.02 10.66
C PRO A 27 -4.60 6.01 11.61
N ALA A 28 -4.81 4.79 11.11
CA ALA A 28 -5.17 3.60 11.87
C ALA A 28 -4.17 2.49 11.58
N HIS A 29 -3.60 1.90 12.62
CA HIS A 29 -2.57 0.87 12.52
C HIS A 29 -3.05 -0.43 13.13
N VAL A 30 -3.01 -1.50 12.35
CA VAL A 30 -3.49 -2.82 12.78
C VAL A 30 -2.53 -3.93 12.35
N VAL A 31 -2.60 -5.05 13.02
CA VAL A 31 -2.13 -6.33 12.48
C VAL A 31 -3.35 -7.03 11.90
N SER A 32 -3.45 -7.08 10.58
CA SER A 32 -4.50 -7.81 9.88
C SER A 32 -4.13 -9.28 9.80
N ILE A 33 -5.04 -10.17 10.17
CA ILE A 33 -4.85 -11.61 10.05
C ILE A 33 -6.01 -12.16 9.26
N LEU A 34 -5.74 -12.63 8.07
CA LEU A 34 -6.73 -13.24 7.20
C LEU A 34 -6.69 -14.76 7.35
N VAL A 35 -7.84 -15.34 7.71
CA VAL A 35 -8.00 -16.78 7.90
C VAL A 35 -9.05 -17.30 6.95
N GLY A 36 -8.67 -18.22 6.06
CA GLY A 36 -9.61 -18.99 5.26
C GLY A 36 -10.03 -20.25 6.02
N PHE A 37 -11.31 -20.65 5.97
CA PHE A 37 -11.79 -21.88 6.54
C PHE A 37 -12.97 -22.47 5.76
N PHE A 38 -13.18 -23.77 5.94
CA PHE A 38 -14.34 -24.44 5.38
C PHE A 38 -15.59 -24.09 6.20
N PRO A 39 -16.74 -23.83 5.57
CA PRO A 39 -17.97 -23.47 6.27
C PRO A 39 -18.38 -24.44 7.38
N GLU A 40 -18.03 -25.72 7.24
CA GLU A 40 -18.34 -26.79 8.19
C GLU A 40 -17.43 -26.81 9.41
N ARG A 41 -16.25 -26.14 9.36
CA ARG A 41 -15.20 -26.24 10.39
C ARG A 41 -14.63 -24.90 10.85
N PRO A 42 -15.45 -23.90 11.14
CA PRO A 42 -14.94 -22.60 11.59
C PRO A 42 -14.24 -22.67 12.94
N ALA A 43 -14.74 -23.51 13.86
CA ALA A 43 -14.19 -23.63 15.22
C ALA A 43 -12.77 -24.21 15.23
N GLU A 44 -12.50 -25.21 14.40
CA GLU A 44 -11.19 -25.82 14.26
C GLU A 44 -10.15 -24.83 13.71
N ALA A 45 -10.53 -24.06 12.69
CA ALA A 45 -9.66 -23.05 12.11
C ALA A 45 -9.33 -21.92 13.10
N LEU A 46 -10.33 -21.43 13.84
CA LEU A 46 -10.15 -20.40 14.86
C LEU A 46 -9.37 -20.92 16.08
N ALA A 47 -9.51 -22.19 16.45
CA ALA A 47 -8.68 -22.82 17.49
C ALA A 47 -7.20 -22.90 17.07
N LEU A 48 -6.92 -23.19 15.78
CA LEU A 48 -5.56 -23.17 15.23
C LEU A 48 -5.00 -21.73 15.22
N LEU A 49 -5.80 -20.74 14.82
CA LEU A 49 -5.42 -19.34 14.90
C LEU A 49 -5.06 -18.95 16.34
N ARG A 50 -5.91 -19.26 17.30
CA ARG A 50 -5.65 -18.98 18.72
C ARG A 50 -4.34 -19.62 19.19
N THR A 51 -4.10 -20.86 18.81
CA THR A 51 -2.84 -21.54 19.13
C THR A 51 -1.63 -20.83 18.51
N ALA A 52 -1.74 -20.40 17.26
CA ALA A 52 -0.68 -19.64 16.58
C ALA A 52 -0.40 -18.30 17.27
N LEU A 53 -1.45 -17.58 17.71
CA LEU A 53 -1.30 -16.25 18.33
C LEU A 53 -0.80 -16.33 19.77
N LEU A 54 -1.31 -17.27 20.58
CA LEU A 54 -1.09 -17.25 22.03
C LEU A 54 -0.07 -18.29 22.51
N SER A 55 0.23 -19.32 21.72
CA SER A 55 1.12 -20.41 22.11
C SER A 55 2.45 -20.43 21.34
N THR A 56 2.67 -19.48 20.43
CA THR A 56 3.97 -19.36 19.74
C THR A 56 5.05 -18.98 20.75
N ARG A 57 6.14 -19.71 20.71
CA ARG A 57 7.32 -19.46 21.56
C ARG A 57 8.45 -18.92 20.68
N PHE A 58 9.05 -17.82 21.12
CA PHE A 58 10.14 -17.17 20.40
C PHE A 58 11.53 -17.52 20.98
N GLY A 59 11.60 -18.45 21.93
CA GLY A 59 12.83 -18.84 22.63
C GLY A 59 13.76 -19.77 21.85
N ASP A 60 13.32 -20.32 20.71
CA ASP A 60 14.16 -21.07 19.79
C ASP A 60 15.02 -20.09 18.97
N LEU A 61 16.22 -19.80 19.49
CA LEU A 61 17.11 -18.80 18.92
C LEU A 61 17.73 -19.26 17.59
N ASP A 62 17.91 -20.56 17.39
CA ASP A 62 18.44 -21.10 16.14
C ASP A 62 17.40 -20.92 15.02
N ARG A 63 16.14 -21.26 15.31
CA ARG A 63 15.05 -21.02 14.37
C ARG A 63 14.83 -19.52 14.10
N LEU A 64 15.01 -18.68 15.09
CA LEU A 64 14.90 -17.22 14.92
C LEU A 64 16.04 -16.68 14.04
N ALA A 65 17.24 -17.24 14.18
CA ALA A 65 18.37 -16.92 13.31
C ALA A 65 18.09 -17.29 11.86
N GLU A 66 17.58 -18.51 11.61
CA GLU A 66 17.19 -18.97 10.27
C GLU A 66 16.16 -18.03 9.63
N ILE A 67 15.11 -17.64 10.37
CA ILE A 67 14.08 -16.70 9.88
C ILE A 67 14.68 -15.35 9.51
N VAL A 68 15.60 -14.82 10.30
CA VAL A 68 16.25 -13.52 10.02
C VAL A 68 17.11 -13.62 8.76
N GLU A 69 17.85 -14.73 8.55
CA GLU A 69 18.64 -14.95 7.33
C GLU A 69 17.75 -15.15 6.10
N GLU A 70 16.68 -15.92 6.23
CA GLU A 70 15.72 -16.14 5.16
C GLU A 70 15.10 -14.79 4.73
N GLN A 71 14.66 -13.96 5.69
CA GLN A 71 14.12 -12.65 5.41
C GLN A 71 15.14 -11.73 4.73
N ARG A 72 16.40 -11.76 5.17
CA ARG A 72 17.50 -11.00 4.55
C ARG A 72 17.72 -11.37 3.08
N GLY A 73 17.65 -12.66 2.77
CA GLY A 73 17.73 -13.14 1.39
C GLY A 73 16.54 -12.71 0.54
N ASN A 74 15.33 -12.77 1.12
CA ASN A 74 14.10 -12.37 0.46
C ASN A 74 14.10 -10.85 0.18
N ASP A 75 14.46 -10.00 1.16
CA ASP A 75 14.47 -8.54 1.02
C ASP A 75 15.33 -8.09 -0.16
N LEU A 76 16.49 -8.71 -0.39
CA LEU A 76 17.36 -8.41 -1.52
C LEU A 76 16.72 -8.80 -2.86
N SER A 77 16.13 -9.99 -2.93
CA SER A 77 15.44 -10.48 -4.12
C SER A 77 14.21 -9.63 -4.46
N ASP A 78 13.44 -9.29 -3.42
CA ASP A 78 12.21 -8.53 -3.55
C ASP A 78 12.48 -7.08 -3.97
N LEU A 79 13.57 -6.47 -3.52
CA LEU A 79 13.95 -5.12 -3.92
C LEU A 79 14.15 -5.01 -5.44
N ILE A 80 14.70 -6.04 -6.08
CA ILE A 80 14.89 -6.07 -7.53
C ILE A 80 13.58 -6.45 -8.24
N ALA A 81 12.88 -7.47 -7.73
CA ALA A 81 11.66 -7.99 -8.36
C ALA A 81 10.47 -7.04 -8.25
N SER A 82 10.39 -6.29 -7.14
CA SER A 82 9.28 -5.40 -6.79
C SER A 82 9.74 -3.95 -6.60
N ALA A 83 10.69 -3.51 -7.41
CA ALA A 83 11.27 -2.16 -7.34
C ALA A 83 10.20 -1.06 -7.42
N ASP A 84 9.14 -1.28 -8.21
CA ASP A 84 7.98 -0.40 -8.32
C ASP A 84 7.24 -0.23 -6.99
N TRP A 85 7.06 -1.31 -6.22
CA TRP A 85 6.40 -1.26 -4.92
C TRP A 85 7.24 -0.46 -3.91
N TYR A 86 8.56 -0.71 -3.83
CA TYR A 86 9.45 0.02 -2.95
C TYR A 86 9.52 1.51 -3.29
N ALA A 87 9.57 1.84 -4.58
CA ALA A 87 9.55 3.24 -5.03
C ALA A 87 8.24 3.94 -4.65
N ARG A 88 7.09 3.29 -4.87
CA ARG A 88 5.76 3.82 -4.51
C ARG A 88 5.63 4.07 -3.02
N VAL A 89 5.93 3.07 -2.20
CA VAL A 89 5.80 3.19 -0.74
C VAL A 89 6.76 4.24 -0.19
N SER A 90 7.99 4.30 -0.72
CA SER A 90 8.98 5.29 -0.32
C SER A 90 8.56 6.71 -0.70
N ALA A 91 8.08 6.94 -1.93
CA ALA A 91 7.57 8.24 -2.35
C ALA A 91 6.34 8.67 -1.52
N ALA A 92 5.34 7.79 -1.38
CA ALA A 92 4.12 8.06 -0.63
C ALA A 92 4.37 8.28 0.87
N SER A 93 5.41 7.66 1.44
CA SER A 93 5.77 7.79 2.86
C SER A 93 6.11 9.21 3.29
N ARG A 94 6.48 10.06 2.35
CA ARG A 94 6.79 11.47 2.60
C ARG A 94 5.54 12.33 2.75
N LEU A 95 4.42 11.89 2.17
CA LEU A 95 3.16 12.64 2.10
C LEU A 95 2.08 12.11 3.05
N SER A 96 2.09 10.81 3.37
CA SER A 96 1.07 10.14 4.16
C SER A 96 1.68 9.42 5.36
N GLU A 97 1.03 9.51 6.52
CA GLU A 97 1.49 8.84 7.75
C GLU A 97 1.31 7.33 7.65
N SER A 98 0.22 6.86 7.06
CA SER A 98 -0.01 5.43 6.85
C SER A 98 1.06 4.82 5.96
N PHE A 99 1.42 5.50 4.86
CA PHE A 99 2.52 5.06 4.01
C PHE A 99 3.89 5.17 4.70
N ALA A 100 4.11 6.17 5.55
CA ALA A 100 5.35 6.26 6.33
C ALA A 100 5.49 5.07 7.30
N ARG A 101 4.40 4.64 7.94
CA ARG A 101 4.37 3.42 8.76
C ARG A 101 4.59 2.17 7.93
N ARG A 102 3.89 2.07 6.81
CA ARG A 102 4.05 0.94 5.88
C ARG A 102 5.48 0.81 5.37
N ASN A 103 6.10 1.92 4.98
CA ASN A 103 7.51 1.96 4.59
C ASN A 103 8.43 1.47 5.73
N GLY A 104 8.15 1.88 6.97
CA GLY A 104 8.90 1.43 8.15
C GLY A 104 8.74 -0.06 8.48
N TRP A 105 7.62 -0.69 8.10
CA TRP A 105 7.34 -2.10 8.40
C TRP A 105 7.70 -3.06 7.28
N GLU A 106 7.60 -2.64 6.04
CA GLU A 106 7.70 -3.51 4.85
C GLU A 106 8.62 -2.92 3.77
N GLY A 107 9.05 -1.65 3.89
CA GLY A 107 9.83 -0.95 2.87
C GLY A 107 11.34 -0.94 3.14
N LEU A 108 12.02 -0.01 2.49
CA LEU A 108 13.48 0.13 2.56
C LEU A 108 14.04 0.26 3.99
N PRO A 109 13.43 1.02 4.92
CA PRO A 109 13.92 1.10 6.30
C PRO A 109 13.86 -0.24 7.04
N GLN A 110 12.83 -1.05 6.81
CA GLN A 110 12.70 -2.39 7.40
C GLN A 110 13.76 -3.32 6.84
N ALA A 111 13.90 -3.36 5.52
CA ALA A 111 14.92 -4.17 4.85
C ALA A 111 16.33 -3.80 5.34
N GLY A 112 16.65 -2.51 5.46
CA GLY A 112 17.90 -2.03 6.04
C GLY A 112 18.10 -2.43 7.50
N PHE A 113 17.02 -2.42 8.29
CA PHE A 113 17.05 -2.89 9.69
C PHE A 113 17.37 -4.38 9.77
N ILE A 114 16.79 -5.21 8.93
CA ILE A 114 17.05 -6.65 8.89
C ILE A 114 18.47 -6.93 8.38
N ALA A 115 18.91 -6.26 7.30
CA ALA A 115 20.26 -6.39 6.77
C ALA A 115 21.35 -6.07 7.80
N GLY A 116 21.14 -5.00 8.58
CA GLY A 116 22.07 -4.58 9.66
C GLY A 116 21.99 -5.39 10.95
N ARG A 117 21.07 -6.36 11.06
CA ARG A 117 20.88 -7.14 12.29
C ARG A 117 22.03 -8.14 12.49
N LYS A 118 22.67 -8.11 13.67
CA LYS A 118 23.64 -9.12 14.06
C LYS A 118 22.94 -10.40 14.51
N ILE A 119 23.37 -11.54 13.99
CA ILE A 119 22.90 -12.87 14.37
C ILE A 119 23.81 -13.42 15.47
N GLU A 120 23.74 -12.78 16.63
CA GLU A 120 24.43 -13.17 17.83
C GLU A 120 23.41 -13.54 18.90
N THR A 121 23.68 -14.51 19.74
CA THR A 121 22.79 -15.00 20.81
C THR A 121 22.18 -13.86 21.63
N ARG A 122 22.96 -12.86 22.01
CA ARG A 122 22.47 -11.71 22.78
C ARG A 122 21.47 -10.86 22.00
N SER A 123 21.70 -10.65 20.69
CA SER A 123 20.81 -9.89 19.82
C SER A 123 19.49 -10.63 19.58
N LEU A 124 19.57 -11.93 19.33
CA LEU A 124 18.41 -12.81 19.11
C LEU A 124 17.58 -12.96 20.39
N SER A 125 18.21 -13.12 21.55
CA SER A 125 17.52 -13.20 22.84
C SER A 125 16.74 -11.89 23.15
N ARG A 126 17.30 -10.72 22.81
CA ARG A 126 16.59 -9.44 22.94
C ARG A 126 15.42 -9.34 21.96
N LEU A 127 15.59 -9.81 20.72
CA LEU A 127 14.53 -9.86 19.71
C LEU A 127 13.39 -10.76 20.19
N SER A 128 13.71 -11.98 20.65
CA SER A 128 12.76 -12.94 21.23
C SER A 128 11.90 -12.30 22.32
N GLY A 129 12.53 -11.68 23.32
CA GLY A 129 11.79 -11.02 24.41
C GLY A 129 10.89 -9.87 23.94
N ARG A 130 11.31 -9.12 22.92
CA ARG A 130 10.49 -8.05 22.32
C ARG A 130 9.30 -8.61 21.56
N LEU A 131 9.46 -9.72 20.82
CA LEU A 131 8.37 -10.40 20.10
C LEU A 131 7.33 -10.94 21.08
N GLU A 132 7.77 -11.58 22.19
CA GLU A 132 6.86 -12.05 23.24
C GLU A 132 6.06 -10.91 23.87
N ALA A 133 6.73 -9.80 24.21
CA ALA A 133 6.06 -8.63 24.78
C ALA A 133 5.04 -8.01 23.80
N LEU A 134 5.39 -7.96 22.51
CA LEU A 134 4.52 -7.43 21.46
C LEU A 134 3.26 -8.28 21.29
N VAL A 135 3.40 -9.61 21.20
CA VAL A 135 2.27 -10.55 21.08
C VAL A 135 1.29 -10.39 22.25
N ARG A 136 1.78 -10.36 23.48
CA ARG A 136 0.95 -10.16 24.68
C ARG A 136 0.20 -8.83 24.68
N ARG A 137 0.79 -7.80 24.08
CA ARG A 137 0.20 -6.46 24.03
C ARG A 137 -0.83 -6.31 22.91
N ILE A 138 -0.63 -6.97 21.77
CA ILE A 138 -1.49 -6.81 20.59
C ILE A 138 -2.72 -7.72 20.66
N PHE A 139 -2.54 -9.00 21.01
CA PHE A 139 -3.61 -9.99 20.88
C PHE A 139 -4.45 -10.08 22.16
N THR A 140 -5.28 -9.07 22.37
CA THR A 140 -6.26 -8.99 23.46
C THR A 140 -7.66 -8.75 22.91
N MET A 141 -8.70 -9.12 23.65
CA MET A 141 -10.09 -9.01 23.22
C MET A 141 -10.46 -7.56 22.89
N GLU A 142 -10.03 -6.60 23.69
CA GLU A 142 -10.38 -5.19 23.56
C GLU A 142 -9.74 -4.50 22.32
N ARG A 143 -8.77 -5.17 21.71
CA ARG A 143 -8.05 -4.67 20.53
C ARG A 143 -8.45 -5.36 19.24
N LEU A 144 -9.42 -6.28 19.30
CA LEU A 144 -9.84 -7.07 18.16
C LEU A 144 -10.96 -6.37 17.38
N ILE A 145 -10.79 -6.28 16.07
CA ILE A 145 -11.85 -6.00 15.10
C ILE A 145 -11.97 -7.23 14.22
N SER A 146 -13.17 -7.79 14.11
CA SER A 146 -13.44 -8.96 13.28
C SER A 146 -14.32 -8.61 12.11
N VAL A 147 -13.94 -9.06 10.92
CA VAL A 147 -14.75 -8.99 9.71
C VAL A 147 -14.85 -10.40 9.15
N ALA A 148 -16.06 -10.85 8.89
CA ALA A 148 -16.31 -12.19 8.37
C ALA A 148 -17.15 -12.15 7.10
N CYS A 149 -16.84 -13.03 6.15
CA CYS A 149 -17.56 -13.18 4.90
C CYS A 149 -17.92 -14.66 4.70
N PHE A 150 -19.22 -14.96 4.64
CA PHE A 150 -19.72 -16.32 4.52
C PHE A 150 -20.52 -16.49 3.22
N PRO A 151 -20.53 -17.69 2.61
CA PRO A 151 -21.54 -18.03 1.64
C PRO A 151 -22.91 -18.14 2.36
N GLY A 152 -23.94 -17.58 1.77
CA GLY A 152 -25.21 -17.12 2.35
C GLY A 152 -26.11 -18.10 3.13
N THR A 153 -25.68 -19.27 3.58
CA THR A 153 -26.64 -20.27 4.08
C THR A 153 -26.55 -20.65 5.56
N GLN A 154 -25.49 -20.34 6.27
CA GLN A 154 -25.36 -20.65 7.71
C GLN A 154 -24.38 -19.70 8.42
N PRO A 155 -24.70 -18.41 8.58
CA PRO A 155 -23.81 -17.47 9.28
C PRO A 155 -23.69 -17.77 10.78
N GLU A 156 -24.73 -18.35 11.41
CA GLU A 156 -24.85 -18.55 12.88
C GLU A 156 -23.68 -19.37 13.42
N ARG A 157 -23.39 -20.51 12.79
CA ARG A 157 -22.33 -21.42 13.25
C ARG A 157 -20.95 -20.76 13.23
N ALA A 158 -20.69 -19.94 12.23
CA ALA A 158 -19.41 -19.25 12.11
C ALA A 158 -19.34 -18.02 13.04
N LEU A 159 -20.47 -17.35 13.27
CA LEU A 159 -20.56 -16.27 14.25
C LEU A 159 -20.39 -16.80 15.68
N ASP A 160 -21.00 -17.96 16.03
CA ASP A 160 -20.80 -18.61 17.32
C ASP A 160 -19.34 -19.00 17.54
N ALA A 161 -18.69 -19.57 16.52
CA ALA A 161 -17.27 -19.91 16.59
C ALA A 161 -16.38 -18.67 16.74
N LEU A 162 -16.72 -17.57 16.08
CA LEU A 162 -16.00 -16.30 16.18
C LEU A 162 -16.20 -15.67 17.57
N SER A 163 -17.41 -15.68 18.11
CA SER A 163 -17.70 -15.23 19.48
C SER A 163 -16.89 -16.03 20.48
N ALA A 164 -16.94 -17.35 20.39
CA ALA A 164 -16.16 -18.23 21.26
C ALA A 164 -14.64 -18.03 21.13
N PHE A 165 -14.15 -17.69 19.95
CA PHE A 165 -12.75 -17.31 19.76
C PHE A 165 -12.41 -16.01 20.49
N MET A 166 -13.26 -14.99 20.38
CA MET A 166 -13.07 -13.68 21.02
C MET A 166 -13.09 -13.80 22.54
N ASP A 167 -14.07 -14.52 23.09
CA ASP A 167 -14.23 -14.74 24.54
C ASP A 167 -13.04 -15.48 25.18
N ASN A 168 -12.29 -16.22 24.38
CA ASN A 168 -11.09 -16.95 24.81
C ASN A 168 -9.78 -16.20 24.57
N LEU A 169 -9.81 -14.94 24.14
CA LEU A 169 -8.63 -14.09 24.11
C LEU A 169 -8.34 -13.49 25.48
N PRO A 170 -7.07 -13.21 25.79
CA PRO A 170 -6.72 -12.52 27.03
C PRO A 170 -7.41 -11.17 27.14
N ALA A 171 -7.92 -10.82 28.31
CA ALA A 171 -8.29 -9.46 28.61
C ALA A 171 -7.01 -8.60 28.67
N GLY A 172 -7.06 -7.39 28.14
CA GLY A 172 -5.93 -6.46 28.17
C GLY A 172 -6.39 -5.03 28.19
N GLY A 173 -5.83 -4.22 29.05
CA GLY A 173 -6.16 -2.80 29.10
C GLY A 173 -5.91 -2.12 27.77
N CYS A 174 -6.90 -1.38 27.29
CA CYS A 174 -6.80 -0.58 26.07
C CYS A 174 -6.20 0.79 26.41
N ASP A 175 -4.93 0.82 26.77
CA ASP A 175 -4.22 2.09 26.78
C ASP A 175 -3.87 2.48 25.35
N TRP A 176 -4.82 3.20 24.71
CA TRP A 176 -4.65 3.81 23.39
C TRP A 176 -3.83 5.10 23.46
N SER A 177 -3.15 5.38 24.61
CA SER A 177 -2.19 6.46 24.62
C SER A 177 -1.17 6.17 23.53
N ALA A 178 -1.45 6.77 22.40
CA ALA A 178 -0.63 6.71 21.23
C ALA A 178 0.76 7.20 21.61
N HIS A 179 1.68 6.30 21.79
CA HIS A 179 3.05 6.59 21.45
C HIS A 179 3.05 6.76 19.94
N SER A 180 2.49 7.88 19.48
CA SER A 180 2.76 8.41 18.17
C SER A 180 4.23 8.78 18.19
N ALA A 181 5.10 7.80 17.93
CA ALA A 181 6.36 8.17 17.34
C ALA A 181 5.92 8.94 16.08
N GLU A 182 6.01 10.27 16.16
CA GLU A 182 5.73 11.14 15.05
C GLU A 182 6.50 10.59 13.86
N SER A 183 5.79 9.99 12.92
CA SER A 183 6.38 9.63 11.66
C SER A 183 6.64 10.98 10.99
N ARG A 184 7.90 11.39 10.97
CA ARG A 184 8.28 12.65 10.33
C ARG A 184 8.00 12.53 8.86
N ARG A 185 6.83 13.02 8.45
CA ARG A 185 6.58 13.33 7.06
C ARG A 185 7.58 14.39 6.65
N THR A 186 8.44 14.10 5.70
CA THR A 186 9.45 15.04 5.22
C THR A 186 8.92 15.97 4.13
N GLY A 187 7.66 15.77 3.72
CA GLY A 187 7.00 16.59 2.69
C GLY A 187 7.45 16.28 1.27
N ALA A 188 7.09 17.17 0.36
CA ALA A 188 7.52 17.13 -1.03
C ALA A 188 9.05 17.03 -1.17
N GLY A 189 9.52 16.54 -2.31
CA GLY A 189 10.94 16.50 -2.64
C GLY A 189 11.36 15.27 -3.42
N ALA A 190 12.63 15.21 -3.76
CA ALA A 190 13.24 14.18 -4.59
C ALA A 190 14.15 13.27 -3.78
N VAL A 191 14.07 11.98 -4.05
CA VAL A 191 14.96 10.96 -3.45
C VAL A 191 15.44 10.03 -4.55
N MET A 192 16.72 9.70 -4.54
CA MET A 192 17.31 8.71 -5.43
C MET A 192 18.02 7.63 -4.62
N MET A 193 17.89 6.39 -5.04
CA MET A 193 18.64 5.27 -4.50
C MET A 193 19.29 4.50 -5.64
N PRO A 194 20.62 4.35 -5.65
CA PRO A 194 21.31 3.50 -6.60
C PRO A 194 20.95 2.03 -6.38
N LEU A 195 20.70 1.31 -7.47
CA LEU A 195 20.39 -0.12 -7.48
C LEU A 195 21.25 -0.83 -8.52
N ARG A 196 21.69 -2.06 -8.22
CA ARG A 196 22.35 -2.93 -9.20
C ARG A 196 21.36 -3.45 -10.23
N SER A 197 21.03 -2.62 -11.18
CA SER A 197 20.10 -2.86 -12.27
C SER A 197 20.57 -2.10 -13.50
N GLU A 198 20.17 -2.54 -14.68
CA GLU A 198 20.41 -1.81 -15.95
C GLU A 198 19.27 -0.81 -16.26
N VAL A 199 18.20 -0.86 -15.51
CA VAL A 199 16.98 -0.08 -15.72
C VAL A 199 16.54 0.60 -14.43
N ALA A 200 15.83 1.71 -14.57
CA ALA A 200 15.32 2.48 -13.44
C ALA A 200 13.86 2.18 -13.12
N THR A 201 13.44 2.62 -11.95
CA THR A 201 12.03 2.75 -11.56
C THR A 201 11.79 4.16 -11.07
N VAL A 202 10.82 4.84 -11.63
CA VAL A 202 10.45 6.22 -11.25
C VAL A 202 9.06 6.19 -10.66
N CYS A 203 8.88 6.82 -9.51
CA CYS A 203 7.57 7.04 -8.92
C CYS A 203 7.43 8.49 -8.46
N THR A 204 6.44 9.18 -8.99
CA THR A 204 5.97 10.48 -8.53
C THR A 204 4.63 10.30 -7.83
N VAL A 205 4.54 10.76 -6.60
CA VAL A 205 3.30 10.73 -5.80
C VAL A 205 2.90 12.16 -5.48
N VAL A 206 1.64 12.45 -5.63
CA VAL A 206 1.07 13.78 -5.37
C VAL A 206 -0.12 13.69 -4.42
N PRO A 207 -0.36 14.71 -3.57
CA PRO A 207 -1.63 14.84 -2.88
C PRO A 207 -2.78 14.99 -3.89
N ALA A 208 -3.90 14.33 -3.64
CA ALA A 208 -5.04 14.32 -4.54
C ALA A 208 -6.36 14.42 -3.74
N PRO A 209 -7.49 14.74 -4.38
CA PRO A 209 -8.77 14.85 -3.70
C PRO A 209 -9.16 13.54 -2.99
N ARG A 210 -9.61 13.65 -1.73
CA ARG A 210 -10.08 12.50 -0.97
C ARG A 210 -11.51 12.11 -1.31
N LEU A 211 -11.88 10.89 -1.02
CA LEU A 211 -13.27 10.42 -1.11
C LEU A 211 -14.20 11.36 -0.30
N GLY A 212 -15.33 11.74 -0.91
CA GLY A 212 -16.22 12.77 -0.40
C GLY A 212 -15.92 14.20 -0.88
N SER A 213 -14.76 14.42 -1.53
CA SER A 213 -14.52 15.67 -2.25
C SER A 213 -15.24 15.67 -3.60
N SER A 214 -15.82 16.82 -4.00
CA SER A 214 -16.45 17.00 -5.30
C SER A 214 -15.52 16.76 -6.50
N ASP A 215 -14.21 16.84 -6.29
CA ASP A 215 -13.21 16.65 -7.33
C ASP A 215 -12.64 15.21 -7.37
N ALA A 216 -13.04 14.34 -6.43
CA ALA A 216 -12.47 12.99 -6.33
C ALA A 216 -12.76 12.14 -7.58
N ALA A 217 -14.00 12.14 -8.06
CA ALA A 217 -14.40 11.40 -9.25
C ALA A 217 -13.71 11.93 -10.51
N LEU A 218 -13.68 13.26 -10.67
CA LEU A 218 -13.02 13.94 -11.78
C LEU A 218 -11.52 13.63 -11.81
N PHE A 219 -10.85 13.73 -10.66
CA PHE A 219 -9.42 13.45 -10.56
C PHE A 219 -9.11 11.97 -10.85
N THR A 220 -9.96 11.05 -10.38
CA THR A 220 -9.81 9.61 -10.65
C THR A 220 -9.88 9.33 -12.15
N VAL A 221 -10.92 9.83 -12.80
CA VAL A 221 -11.14 9.61 -14.24
C VAL A 221 -10.08 10.32 -15.08
N GLY A 222 -9.72 11.56 -14.74
CA GLY A 222 -8.65 12.28 -15.41
C GLY A 222 -7.31 11.55 -15.35
N THR A 223 -6.98 10.99 -14.18
CA THR A 223 -5.76 10.20 -13.99
C THR A 223 -5.80 8.91 -14.80
N ALA A 224 -6.95 8.21 -14.86
CA ALA A 224 -7.11 6.99 -15.66
C ALA A 224 -6.98 7.29 -17.16
N ALA A 225 -7.66 8.33 -17.67
CA ALA A 225 -7.55 8.75 -19.08
C ALA A 225 -6.12 9.15 -19.45
N PHE A 226 -5.41 9.81 -18.54
CA PHE A 226 -4.00 10.18 -18.74
C PHE A 226 -3.09 8.94 -18.76
N SER A 227 -3.33 7.97 -17.88
CA SER A 227 -2.59 6.70 -17.81
C SER A 227 -2.71 5.91 -19.10
N ASP A 228 -3.93 5.65 -19.54
CA ASP A 228 -4.23 4.78 -20.70
C ASP A 228 -3.94 5.46 -22.03
N GLY A 229 -3.90 6.78 -22.05
CA GLY A 229 -3.64 7.61 -23.22
C GLY A 229 -2.19 8.10 -23.31
N PRO A 230 -1.89 9.33 -22.87
CA PRO A 230 -0.57 9.97 -23.06
C PRO A 230 0.60 9.25 -22.39
N ILE A 231 0.42 8.75 -21.17
CA ILE A 231 1.48 8.00 -20.44
C ILE A 231 1.85 6.75 -21.23
N TYR A 232 0.87 5.92 -21.56
CA TYR A 232 1.10 4.69 -22.30
C TYR A 232 1.79 4.95 -23.65
N ARG A 233 1.27 5.88 -24.44
CA ARG A 233 1.85 6.18 -25.77
C ARG A 233 3.28 6.74 -25.69
N LYS A 234 3.55 7.66 -24.77
CA LYS A 234 4.83 8.38 -24.72
C LYS A 234 5.93 7.62 -23.96
N LEU A 235 5.58 6.99 -22.86
CA LEU A 235 6.57 6.32 -22.01
C LEU A 235 6.70 4.84 -22.32
N ARG A 236 5.60 4.14 -22.62
CA ARG A 236 5.63 2.72 -22.96
C ARG A 236 5.97 2.49 -24.43
N MET A 237 5.14 3.00 -25.35
CA MET A 237 5.27 2.69 -26.78
C MET A 237 6.48 3.37 -27.42
N SER A 238 6.71 4.66 -27.11
CA SER A 238 7.81 5.43 -27.68
C SER A 238 9.01 5.54 -26.75
N GLY A 239 8.82 5.34 -25.43
CA GLY A 239 9.83 5.53 -24.40
C GLY A 239 10.63 4.29 -24.05
N GLY A 240 10.04 3.10 -24.28
CA GLY A 240 10.68 1.83 -23.99
C GLY A 240 10.59 1.38 -22.52
N ALA A 241 9.91 2.11 -21.65
CA ALA A 241 9.62 1.64 -20.30
C ALA A 241 8.76 0.37 -20.35
N TYR A 242 9.07 -0.62 -19.54
CA TYR A 242 8.33 -1.91 -19.58
C TYR A 242 6.91 -1.77 -19.05
N GLU A 243 6.75 -1.08 -17.94
CA GLU A 243 5.46 -0.82 -17.31
C GLU A 243 5.34 0.66 -16.96
N VAL A 244 4.20 1.23 -17.26
CA VAL A 244 3.87 2.60 -16.92
C VAL A 244 2.42 2.66 -16.47
N SER A 245 2.14 3.44 -15.46
CA SER A 245 0.78 3.59 -14.94
C SER A 245 0.62 4.89 -14.17
N ALA A 246 -0.61 5.39 -14.15
CA ALA A 246 -1.03 6.37 -13.17
C ALA A 246 -2.39 5.95 -12.59
N TRP A 247 -2.58 6.16 -11.31
CA TRP A 247 -3.85 5.92 -10.65
C TRP A 247 -4.03 6.86 -9.47
N HIS A 248 -5.25 7.10 -9.14
CA HIS A 248 -5.66 7.85 -7.96
C HIS A 248 -6.31 6.92 -6.95
N ASP A 249 -5.92 7.04 -5.69
CA ASP A 249 -6.57 6.38 -4.56
C ASP A 249 -7.30 7.42 -3.70
N PRO A 250 -8.61 7.59 -3.89
CA PRO A 250 -9.38 8.58 -3.14
C PRO A 250 -9.48 8.26 -1.65
N MET A 251 -9.27 7.02 -1.23
CA MET A 251 -9.28 6.67 0.20
C MET A 251 -8.06 7.22 0.94
N THR A 252 -6.91 7.24 0.28
CA THR A 252 -5.68 7.82 0.86
C THR A 252 -5.45 9.28 0.45
N GLY A 253 -6.17 9.77 -0.57
CA GLY A 253 -5.96 11.11 -1.13
C GLY A 253 -4.59 11.28 -1.77
N LEU A 254 -4.12 10.25 -2.43
CA LEU A 254 -2.86 10.25 -3.16
C LEU A 254 -3.06 9.78 -4.60
N ALA A 255 -2.31 10.38 -5.52
CA ALA A 255 -2.20 9.88 -6.88
C ALA A 255 -0.75 9.50 -7.19
N PHE A 256 -0.59 8.46 -7.96
CA PHE A 256 0.67 7.81 -8.28
C PHE A 256 0.90 7.83 -9.78
N PHE A 257 2.11 8.19 -10.18
CA PHE A 257 2.59 8.14 -11.55
C PHE A 257 3.88 7.33 -11.53
N ALA A 258 3.90 6.19 -12.18
CA ALA A 258 5.02 5.26 -12.06
C ALA A 258 5.47 4.72 -13.41
N SER A 259 6.78 4.46 -13.51
CA SER A 259 7.38 3.62 -14.53
C SER A 259 8.25 2.57 -13.89
N ASN A 260 8.32 1.41 -14.51
CA ASN A 260 9.16 0.31 -14.07
C ASN A 260 9.97 -0.26 -15.25
N ARG A 261 11.19 -0.70 -14.97
CA ARG A 261 12.18 -1.10 -15.99
C ARG A 261 12.30 -0.04 -17.08
N ASP A 262 12.55 1.17 -16.64
CA ASP A 262 12.61 2.38 -17.45
C ASP A 262 14.05 2.65 -17.89
N PRO A 263 14.33 2.75 -19.20
CA PRO A 263 15.67 3.05 -19.68
C PRO A 263 16.06 4.53 -19.52
N ASP A 264 15.09 5.45 -19.35
CA ASP A 264 15.34 6.90 -19.28
C ASP A 264 14.51 7.56 -18.15
N PRO A 265 14.98 7.45 -16.90
CA PRO A 265 14.27 8.02 -15.75
C PRO A 265 14.17 9.55 -15.79
N ALA A 266 15.13 10.23 -16.42
CA ALA A 266 15.12 11.68 -16.56
C ALA A 266 13.95 12.15 -17.43
N ARG A 267 13.78 11.53 -18.59
CA ARG A 267 12.68 11.79 -19.52
C ARG A 267 11.33 11.49 -18.86
N THR A 268 11.21 10.36 -18.19
CA THR A 268 9.95 9.96 -17.52
C THR A 268 9.58 10.94 -16.41
N ARG A 269 10.53 11.33 -15.56
CA ARG A 269 10.29 12.33 -14.53
C ARG A 269 9.86 13.68 -15.14
N ALA A 270 10.58 14.14 -16.20
CA ALA A 270 10.25 15.38 -16.88
C ALA A 270 8.84 15.32 -17.52
N PHE A 271 8.47 14.17 -18.09
CA PHE A 271 7.14 13.95 -18.64
C PHE A 271 6.05 14.08 -17.57
N PHE A 272 6.25 13.47 -16.38
CA PHE A 272 5.27 13.61 -15.28
C PHE A 272 5.19 15.06 -14.79
N ALA A 273 6.31 15.76 -14.68
CA ALA A 273 6.33 17.15 -14.24
C ALA A 273 5.63 18.11 -15.24
N SER A 274 5.74 17.85 -16.55
CA SER A 274 5.10 18.67 -17.58
C SER A 274 3.71 18.21 -18.00
N SER A 275 3.15 17.22 -17.30
CA SER A 275 1.85 16.63 -17.67
C SER A 275 0.67 17.60 -17.72
N PRO A 276 0.55 18.64 -16.88
CA PRO A 276 -0.53 19.62 -17.01
C PRO A 276 -0.51 20.35 -18.35
N ASP A 277 0.67 20.80 -18.79
CA ASP A 277 0.82 21.49 -20.07
C ASP A 277 0.54 20.58 -21.26
N LEU A 278 0.98 19.32 -21.19
CA LEU A 278 0.68 18.31 -22.19
C LEU A 278 -0.82 18.06 -22.32
N LEU A 279 -1.52 18.00 -21.20
CA LEU A 279 -2.96 17.78 -21.15
C LEU A 279 -3.74 19.00 -21.65
N ARG A 280 -3.29 20.24 -21.39
CA ARG A 280 -3.88 21.46 -21.95
C ARG A 280 -3.67 21.53 -23.46
N ALA A 281 -2.49 21.16 -23.94
CA ALA A 281 -2.17 21.17 -25.37
C ALA A 281 -2.87 20.06 -26.16
N SER A 282 -3.15 18.92 -25.53
CA SER A 282 -3.82 17.78 -26.13
C SER A 282 -4.71 17.08 -25.09
N PRO A 283 -5.87 17.65 -24.79
CA PRO A 283 -6.79 17.08 -23.82
C PRO A 283 -7.31 15.72 -24.27
N PRO A 284 -7.64 14.81 -23.31
CA PRO A 284 -8.33 13.57 -23.65
C PRO A 284 -9.64 13.85 -24.38
N SER A 285 -9.94 13.03 -25.40
CA SER A 285 -11.23 13.12 -26.09
C SER A 285 -12.38 12.71 -25.17
N GLY A 286 -13.62 13.10 -25.53
CA GLY A 286 -14.80 12.64 -24.81
C GLY A 286 -14.93 11.11 -24.78
N GLU A 287 -14.38 10.41 -25.78
CA GLU A 287 -14.33 8.95 -25.80
C GLU A 287 -13.30 8.40 -24.81
N ASP A 288 -12.10 8.99 -24.74
CA ASP A 288 -11.08 8.60 -23.75
C ASP A 288 -11.60 8.74 -22.31
N VAL A 289 -12.30 9.87 -22.02
CA VAL A 289 -12.91 10.09 -20.69
C VAL A 289 -14.00 9.06 -20.41
N ARG A 290 -14.85 8.75 -21.40
CA ARG A 290 -15.89 7.74 -21.23
C ARG A 290 -15.33 6.35 -20.98
N LEU A 291 -14.28 5.96 -21.67
CA LEU A 291 -13.56 4.71 -21.43
C LEU A 291 -12.93 4.69 -20.02
N ALA A 292 -12.36 5.81 -19.57
CA ALA A 292 -11.81 5.92 -18.24
C ALA A 292 -12.90 5.81 -17.14
N VAL A 293 -14.08 6.37 -17.35
CA VAL A 293 -15.25 6.15 -16.46
C VAL A 293 -15.60 4.67 -16.40
N LEU A 294 -15.73 4.02 -17.55
CA LEU A 294 -16.08 2.60 -17.62
C LEU A 294 -15.04 1.71 -16.96
N SER A 295 -13.74 1.97 -17.17
CA SER A 295 -12.66 1.21 -16.54
C SER A 295 -12.64 1.42 -15.02
N THR A 296 -12.93 2.64 -14.54
CA THR A 296 -13.05 2.94 -13.11
C THR A 296 -14.22 2.15 -12.49
N PHE A 297 -15.38 2.15 -13.14
CA PHE A 297 -16.51 1.32 -12.68
C PHE A 297 -16.18 -0.17 -12.68
N ALA A 298 -15.56 -0.67 -13.75
CA ALA A 298 -15.13 -2.07 -13.83
C ALA A 298 -14.22 -2.46 -12.66
N GLY A 299 -13.31 -1.55 -12.26
CA GLY A 299 -12.45 -1.74 -11.09
C GLY A 299 -13.23 -1.77 -9.76
N LEU A 300 -14.23 -0.89 -9.60
CA LEU A 300 -15.07 -0.82 -8.40
C LEU A 300 -16.02 -2.02 -8.24
N GLU A 301 -16.53 -2.54 -9.35
CA GLU A 301 -17.54 -3.60 -9.42
C GLU A 301 -16.94 -4.98 -9.73
N GLN A 302 -15.63 -5.12 -9.65
CA GLN A 302 -14.96 -6.38 -9.94
C GLN A 302 -15.49 -7.51 -9.03
N PRO A 303 -15.91 -8.65 -9.58
CA PRO A 303 -16.32 -9.78 -8.79
C PRO A 303 -15.19 -10.21 -7.84
N ALA A 304 -15.46 -10.18 -6.55
CA ALA A 304 -14.47 -10.49 -5.53
C ALA A 304 -14.85 -11.73 -4.75
N GLY A 305 -13.93 -12.68 -4.61
CA GLY A 305 -14.10 -13.83 -3.74
C GLY A 305 -14.14 -13.41 -2.25
N PRO A 306 -14.56 -14.33 -1.35
CA PRO A 306 -14.73 -14.03 0.07
C PRO A 306 -13.49 -13.38 0.72
N ARG A 307 -12.31 -13.85 0.35
CA ARG A 307 -11.02 -13.32 0.85
C ARG A 307 -10.87 -11.82 0.54
N VAL A 308 -11.07 -11.43 -0.70
CA VAL A 308 -10.94 -10.04 -1.14
C VAL A 308 -12.05 -9.17 -0.52
N ARG A 309 -13.28 -9.70 -0.46
CA ARG A 309 -14.41 -8.99 0.17
C ARG A 309 -14.18 -8.69 1.64
N CYS A 310 -13.62 -9.63 2.40
CA CYS A 310 -13.23 -9.39 3.80
C CYS A 310 -12.18 -8.28 3.90
N GLY A 311 -11.14 -8.32 3.07
CA GLY A 311 -10.11 -7.28 3.04
C GLY A 311 -10.68 -5.89 2.71
N MET A 312 -11.54 -5.80 1.70
CA MET A 312 -12.22 -4.55 1.33
C MET A 312 -13.13 -4.03 2.46
N ALA A 313 -13.90 -4.91 3.11
CA ALA A 313 -14.78 -4.53 4.20
C ALA A 313 -13.98 -4.01 5.41
N LEU A 314 -12.88 -4.67 5.76
CA LEU A 314 -11.97 -4.21 6.81
C LEU A 314 -11.34 -2.86 6.46
N ALA A 315 -10.83 -2.70 5.24
CA ALA A 315 -10.23 -1.45 4.79
C ALA A 315 -11.22 -0.29 4.84
N ARG A 316 -12.45 -0.48 4.36
CA ARG A 316 -13.52 0.53 4.43
C ARG A 316 -13.91 0.86 5.87
N HIS A 317 -14.03 -0.15 6.73
CA HIS A 317 -14.31 0.06 8.15
C HIS A 317 -13.22 0.90 8.83
N LEU A 318 -11.95 0.57 8.62
CA LEU A 318 -10.82 1.32 9.17
C LEU A 318 -10.72 2.74 8.59
N ALA A 319 -11.02 2.90 7.30
CA ALA A 319 -11.08 4.20 6.64
C ALA A 319 -12.36 5.01 6.95
N ARG A 320 -13.28 4.45 7.74
CA ARG A 320 -14.60 5.04 8.05
C ARG A 320 -15.42 5.39 6.81
N VAL A 321 -15.29 4.57 5.77
CA VAL A 321 -16.05 4.69 4.53
C VAL A 321 -17.33 3.87 4.63
N THR A 322 -18.46 4.54 4.47
CA THR A 322 -19.79 3.93 4.51
C THR A 322 -20.25 3.48 3.12
N PRO A 323 -21.28 2.61 3.03
CA PRO A 323 -21.92 2.32 1.74
C PRO A 323 -22.44 3.59 1.03
N ALA A 324 -22.95 4.57 1.80
CA ALA A 324 -23.44 5.84 1.24
C ALA A 324 -22.34 6.67 0.60
N ASP A 325 -21.14 6.70 1.19
CA ASP A 325 -19.99 7.40 0.59
C ASP A 325 -19.58 6.76 -0.75
N MET A 326 -19.63 5.44 -0.82
CA MET A 326 -19.33 4.71 -2.05
C MET A 326 -20.41 4.93 -3.11
N GLU A 327 -21.68 5.03 -2.72
CA GLU A 327 -22.77 5.30 -3.62
C GLU A 327 -22.70 6.75 -4.17
N ALA A 328 -22.39 7.70 -3.32
CA ALA A 328 -22.15 9.09 -3.74
C ALA A 328 -21.00 9.16 -4.77
N PHE A 329 -19.90 8.49 -4.50
CA PHE A 329 -18.77 8.45 -5.44
C PHE A 329 -19.14 7.81 -6.79
N ARG A 330 -19.96 6.75 -6.78
CA ARG A 330 -20.50 6.15 -8.03
C ARG A 330 -21.40 7.12 -8.79
N ALA A 331 -22.26 7.86 -8.07
CA ALA A 331 -23.12 8.85 -8.68
C ALA A 331 -22.31 9.99 -9.32
N ASP A 332 -21.25 10.45 -8.65
CA ASP A 332 -20.33 11.47 -9.19
C ASP A 332 -19.60 10.97 -10.44
N LEU A 333 -19.14 9.70 -10.45
CA LEU A 333 -18.54 9.08 -11.62
C LEU A 333 -19.52 8.97 -12.80
N ALA A 334 -20.77 8.55 -12.53
CA ALA A 334 -21.79 8.38 -13.55
C ALA A 334 -22.25 9.72 -14.13
N GLY A 335 -22.28 10.79 -13.33
CA GLY A 335 -22.65 12.14 -13.71
C GLY A 335 -21.51 12.99 -14.30
N LEU A 336 -20.32 12.42 -14.45
CA LEU A 336 -19.13 13.20 -14.84
C LEU A 336 -19.26 13.70 -16.29
N ASP A 337 -19.21 15.04 -16.46
CA ASP A 337 -19.10 15.67 -17.76
C ASP A 337 -17.66 15.54 -18.32
N ALA A 338 -17.54 14.99 -19.52
CA ALA A 338 -16.26 14.74 -20.14
C ALA A 338 -15.48 16.02 -20.51
N GLY A 339 -16.21 17.08 -20.91
CA GLY A 339 -15.62 18.38 -21.22
C GLY A 339 -15.06 19.03 -19.97
N LEU A 340 -15.85 19.02 -18.90
CA LEU A 340 -15.43 19.55 -17.59
C LEU A 340 -14.22 18.79 -17.02
N ALA A 341 -14.18 17.47 -17.19
CA ALA A 341 -13.06 16.66 -16.76
C ALA A 341 -11.78 17.02 -17.53
N ALA A 342 -11.86 17.15 -18.85
CA ALA A 342 -10.73 17.52 -19.70
C ALA A 342 -10.20 18.94 -19.40
N GLU A 343 -11.09 19.87 -19.06
CA GLU A 343 -10.75 21.26 -18.71
C GLU A 343 -10.12 21.38 -17.32
N ARG A 344 -10.72 20.78 -16.29
CA ARG A 344 -10.32 21.00 -14.89
C ARG A 344 -9.20 20.09 -14.40
N TYR A 345 -9.05 18.88 -14.97
CA TYR A 345 -8.05 17.93 -14.49
C TYR A 345 -6.61 18.46 -14.58
N PRO A 346 -6.18 19.16 -15.67
CA PRO A 346 -4.83 19.72 -15.74
C PRO A 346 -4.52 20.71 -14.61
N ASP A 347 -5.47 21.55 -14.22
CA ASP A 347 -5.28 22.54 -13.15
C ASP A 347 -5.20 21.89 -11.77
N LEU A 348 -6.04 20.88 -11.53
CA LEU A 348 -5.96 20.09 -10.30
C LEU A 348 -4.62 19.32 -10.21
N LEU A 349 -4.15 18.77 -11.32
CA LEU A 349 -2.88 18.05 -11.39
C LEU A 349 -1.69 19.00 -11.19
N GLU A 350 -1.71 20.18 -11.79
CA GLU A 350 -0.66 21.20 -11.61
C GLU A 350 -0.50 21.56 -10.13
N LYS A 351 -1.61 21.90 -9.47
CA LYS A 351 -1.62 22.18 -8.04
C LYS A 351 -1.12 21.00 -7.20
N ALA A 352 -1.48 19.79 -7.57
CA ALA A 352 -1.03 18.58 -6.89
C ALA A 352 0.49 18.37 -7.03
N LEU A 353 1.04 18.65 -8.21
CA LEU A 353 2.47 18.53 -8.51
C LEU A 353 3.36 19.50 -7.72
N GLU A 354 2.85 20.66 -7.27
CA GLU A 354 3.59 21.58 -6.40
C GLU A 354 4.08 20.88 -5.09
N SER A 355 3.36 19.87 -4.66
CA SER A 355 3.68 19.10 -3.45
C SER A 355 4.12 17.67 -3.77
N ALA A 356 4.66 17.42 -4.95
CA ALA A 356 5.06 16.09 -5.39
C ALA A 356 6.22 15.53 -4.56
N SER A 357 6.15 14.24 -4.28
CA SER A 357 7.25 13.42 -3.78
C SER A 357 7.71 12.48 -4.88
N VAL A 358 8.98 12.55 -5.24
CA VAL A 358 9.57 11.73 -6.31
C VAL A 358 10.58 10.77 -5.70
N PHE A 359 10.46 9.50 -6.04
CA PHE A 359 11.43 8.48 -5.67
C PHE A 359 11.91 7.75 -6.93
N VAL A 360 13.24 7.66 -7.09
CA VAL A 360 13.87 6.99 -8.22
C VAL A 360 14.82 5.92 -7.73
N LEU A 361 14.57 4.67 -8.14
CA LEU A 361 15.58 3.62 -8.11
C LEU A 361 16.30 3.66 -9.45
N ALA A 362 17.59 3.99 -9.44
CA ALA A 362 18.37 4.19 -10.65
C ALA A 362 19.56 3.21 -10.73
N PRO A 363 20.03 2.86 -11.95
CA PRO A 363 21.26 2.11 -12.11
C PRO A 363 22.43 2.76 -11.39
N GLU A 364 23.37 1.96 -10.86
CA GLU A 364 24.63 2.46 -10.33
C GLU A 364 25.37 3.27 -11.40
N GLY A 365 25.83 4.48 -11.04
CA GLY A 365 26.51 5.38 -11.97
C GLY A 365 25.62 6.45 -12.62
N VAL A 366 24.30 6.35 -12.49
CA VAL A 366 23.38 7.45 -12.88
C VAL A 366 23.50 8.57 -11.85
N SER A 367 23.78 9.80 -12.30
CA SER A 367 23.91 10.94 -11.40
C SER A 367 22.55 11.58 -11.06
N VAL A 368 22.46 12.17 -9.88
CA VAL A 368 21.27 12.96 -9.46
C VAL A 368 20.97 14.07 -10.47
N GLU A 369 22.01 14.76 -10.89
CA GLU A 369 21.90 15.89 -11.83
C GLU A 369 21.32 15.46 -13.18
N SER A 370 21.68 14.26 -13.67
CA SER A 370 21.14 13.74 -14.92
C SER A 370 19.64 13.42 -14.82
N VAL A 371 19.16 13.01 -13.65
CA VAL A 371 17.74 12.64 -13.43
C VAL A 371 16.90 13.86 -13.05
N PHE A 372 17.38 14.69 -12.15
CA PHE A 372 16.59 15.76 -11.55
C PHE A 372 16.90 17.16 -12.10
N GLY A 373 17.99 17.31 -12.84
CA GLY A 373 18.51 18.60 -13.30
C GLY A 373 19.44 19.25 -12.28
N SER A 374 20.22 20.25 -12.75
CA SER A 374 21.16 21.00 -11.92
C SER A 374 20.43 21.80 -10.84
N GLY A 375 20.96 21.79 -9.63
CA GLY A 375 20.42 22.57 -8.50
C GLY A 375 19.21 21.95 -7.78
N THR A 376 18.78 20.74 -8.14
CA THR A 376 17.75 20.03 -7.39
C THR A 376 18.36 19.45 -6.10
N ASP A 377 17.79 19.81 -4.95
CA ASP A 377 18.15 19.23 -3.64
C ASP A 377 17.49 17.85 -3.48
N ALA A 378 18.13 16.84 -4.06
CA ALA A 378 17.67 15.47 -3.97
C ALA A 378 18.45 14.69 -2.90
N ILE A 379 17.74 13.95 -2.06
CA ILE A 379 18.33 13.05 -1.07
C ILE A 379 18.84 11.79 -1.80
N VAL A 380 20.12 11.47 -1.65
CA VAL A 380 20.68 10.23 -2.15
C VAL A 380 20.80 9.23 -1.02
N LEU A 381 20.08 8.12 -1.16
CA LEU A 381 20.21 7.00 -0.24
C LEU A 381 21.43 6.14 -0.61
N PRO A 382 22.06 5.47 0.37
CA PRO A 382 23.15 4.55 0.07
C PRO A 382 22.65 3.40 -0.83
N ALA A 383 23.51 2.93 -1.73
CA ALA A 383 23.21 1.75 -2.53
C ALA A 383 22.95 0.54 -1.62
N TRP A 384 21.96 -0.25 -1.97
CA TRP A 384 21.72 -1.52 -1.30
C TRP A 384 22.82 -2.52 -1.68
N ARG A 385 23.54 -3.03 -0.70
CA ARG A 385 24.66 -3.98 -0.89
C ARG A 385 24.35 -5.33 -0.25
#